data_d9f07fbff8b2f4e86f9c9ebb00fa67d8
#
_entry.id   d9f07fbff8b2f4e86f9c9ebb00fa67d8
#
_cell.length_a   1.000
_cell.length_b   1.000
_cell.length_c   1.000
_cell.angle_alpha   90.00
_cell.angle_beta   90.00
_cell.angle_gamma   90.00
#
_symmetry.space_group_name_H-M   'P 1'
#
loop_
_entity.id
_entity.type
_entity.pdbx_description
1 polymer ?
#
loop_
_entity_poly.entity_id
_entity_poly.type
_entity_poly.pdbx_seq_one_letter_code
_entity_poly.pdbx_strand_id
1 'polypeptide(L)'
;LTDKAIASYKRMPFMSFELRKEVIENIKGVSSVIAQETLDYRPNLKRIKPDIVVHGDDWKEGVQIKTRQQVIDTLADWGGELVEIKYTHGISSTQLNNALAEIGTTVDVRRARLRRLINAKPIVRILEAHNALSALIAENTVVERDGKNVSFDGVWSSSLTDSTARGKPDIEAIDMTSRISSVNDIFEVTSKPMIFDGDTGGKTEHFEFNVRSLERAGVSAVVIEDKTGLKKNSLFGNEVKQTQETIENFCDKINRGKAAQLSDDFMIIARIESLILEAGMKDALIRAEAYIKSGADGIMIHSRHKDPAEIVEFMEKFRAVDNSTPVVVVP
;
A
#
# COMPACT_ATOMS: atom_id res chain seq x y z
N LEU A 1 2.63 15.45 -13.52
CA LEU A 1 2.33 14.01 -13.48
C LEU A 1 1.53 13.69 -12.22
N THR A 2 0.43 12.92 -12.37
CA THR A 2 -0.33 12.35 -11.24
C THR A 2 0.48 11.29 -10.49
N ASP A 3 0.05 10.92 -9.28
CA ASP A 3 0.70 9.85 -8.51
C ASP A 3 0.71 8.52 -9.29
N LYS A 4 -0.40 8.22 -10.01
CA LYS A 4 -0.52 7.06 -10.89
C LYS A 4 0.50 7.08 -12.02
N ALA A 5 0.66 8.23 -12.69
CA ALA A 5 1.64 8.37 -13.77
C ALA A 5 3.08 8.18 -13.27
N ILE A 6 3.42 8.75 -12.11
CA ILE A 6 4.77 8.61 -11.52
C ILE A 6 5.02 7.18 -11.04
N ALA A 7 4.06 6.55 -10.37
CA ALA A 7 4.17 5.18 -9.87
C ALA A 7 4.38 4.13 -10.98
N SER A 8 4.08 4.47 -12.24
CA SER A 8 4.28 3.58 -13.39
C SER A 8 5.75 3.37 -13.79
N TYR A 9 6.65 4.26 -13.36
CA TYR A 9 8.06 4.20 -13.77
C TYR A 9 9.08 4.47 -12.67
N LYS A 10 8.66 5.04 -11.53
CA LYS A 10 9.55 5.29 -10.38
C LYS A 10 8.79 5.30 -9.05
N ARG A 11 9.54 5.39 -7.94
CA ARG A 11 8.98 5.53 -6.59
C ARG A 11 8.09 6.77 -6.50
N MET A 12 6.95 6.64 -5.81
CA MET A 12 6.04 7.75 -5.58
C MET A 12 6.71 8.92 -4.88
N PRO A 13 6.35 10.17 -5.24
CA PRO A 13 6.86 11.36 -4.58
C PRO A 13 6.34 11.44 -3.14
N PHE A 14 7.07 12.18 -2.32
CA PHE A 14 6.70 12.44 -0.93
C PHE A 14 5.37 13.20 -0.83
N MET A 15 5.24 14.32 -1.56
CA MET A 15 3.98 15.07 -1.63
C MET A 15 2.98 14.39 -2.56
N SER A 16 1.70 14.41 -2.19
CA SER A 16 0.60 13.97 -3.06
C SER A 16 0.48 14.86 -4.30
N PHE A 17 -0.25 14.37 -5.31
CA PHE A 17 -0.51 15.16 -6.51
C PHE A 17 -1.20 16.48 -6.18
N GLU A 18 -2.18 16.48 -5.28
CA GLU A 18 -2.93 17.65 -4.85
C GLU A 18 -2.01 18.71 -4.24
N LEU A 19 -1.14 18.31 -3.30
CA LEU A 19 -0.17 19.22 -2.68
C LEU A 19 0.83 19.79 -3.70
N ARG A 20 1.33 18.94 -4.61
CA ARG A 20 2.25 19.39 -5.69
C ARG A 20 1.56 20.36 -6.64
N LYS A 21 0.28 20.11 -6.94
CA LYS A 21 -0.55 20.99 -7.75
C LYS A 21 -0.71 22.35 -7.08
N GLU A 22 -1.11 22.35 -5.81
CA GLU A 22 -1.27 23.59 -5.02
C GLU A 22 0.02 24.41 -4.96
N VAL A 23 1.17 23.78 -4.73
CA VAL A 23 2.47 24.48 -4.75
C VAL A 23 2.72 25.14 -6.11
N ILE A 24 2.49 24.43 -7.21
CA ILE A 24 2.73 24.96 -8.56
C ILE A 24 1.73 26.09 -8.91
N GLU A 25 0.46 25.96 -8.53
CA GLU A 25 -0.58 26.99 -8.78
C GLU A 25 -0.24 28.33 -8.09
N ASN A 26 0.51 28.29 -7.00
CA ASN A 26 0.92 29.49 -6.26
C ASN A 26 2.27 30.09 -6.73
N ILE A 27 2.89 29.53 -7.77
CA ILE A 27 4.10 30.10 -8.36
C ILE A 27 3.71 31.28 -9.25
N LYS A 28 4.34 32.43 -9.03
CA LYS A 28 4.12 33.62 -9.88
C LYS A 28 4.40 33.31 -11.35
N GLY A 29 3.44 33.60 -12.21
CA GLY A 29 3.52 33.36 -13.64
C GLY A 29 2.84 32.07 -14.10
N VAL A 30 2.40 31.20 -13.19
CA VAL A 30 1.57 30.05 -13.52
C VAL A 30 0.13 30.50 -13.59
N SER A 31 -0.51 30.31 -14.74
CA SER A 31 -1.92 30.64 -14.97
C SER A 31 -2.85 29.43 -14.74
N SER A 32 -2.37 28.21 -14.94
CA SER A 32 -3.15 27.00 -14.68
C SER A 32 -2.25 25.77 -14.52
N VAL A 33 -2.72 24.78 -13.78
CA VAL A 33 -2.07 23.49 -13.62
C VAL A 33 -2.98 22.37 -14.13
N ILE A 34 -2.44 21.52 -14.98
CA ILE A 34 -3.18 20.46 -15.65
C ILE A 34 -2.63 19.11 -15.21
N ALA A 35 -3.52 18.17 -14.90
CA ALA A 35 -3.14 16.81 -14.59
C ALA A 35 -2.56 16.10 -15.83
N GLN A 36 -1.41 15.47 -15.67
CA GLN A 36 -0.78 14.59 -16.65
C GLN A 36 -0.90 13.15 -16.15
N GLU A 37 -1.87 12.41 -16.72
CA GLU A 37 -2.30 11.09 -16.21
C GLU A 37 -1.37 9.94 -16.59
N THR A 38 -0.57 10.13 -17.65
CA THR A 38 0.34 9.11 -18.18
C THR A 38 1.67 9.75 -18.58
N LEU A 39 2.66 8.95 -19.00
CA LEU A 39 3.90 9.45 -19.60
C LEU A 39 3.69 9.92 -21.07
N ASP A 40 2.54 9.66 -21.65
CA ASP A 40 2.20 10.16 -22.98
C ASP A 40 1.64 11.58 -22.87
N TYR A 41 2.41 12.57 -23.31
CA TYR A 41 2.03 13.99 -23.24
C TYR A 41 1.12 14.42 -24.40
N ARG A 42 1.02 13.61 -25.46
CA ARG A 42 0.29 13.95 -26.68
C ARG A 42 -1.17 14.39 -26.46
N PRO A 43 -1.97 13.74 -25.57
CA PRO A 43 -3.34 14.18 -25.35
C PRO A 43 -3.43 15.61 -24.80
N ASN A 44 -2.60 15.95 -23.81
CA ASN A 44 -2.57 17.31 -23.26
C ASN A 44 -1.98 18.31 -24.26
N LEU A 45 -0.92 17.97 -24.98
CA LEU A 45 -0.33 18.83 -26.01
C LEU A 45 -1.32 19.16 -27.12
N LYS A 46 -2.03 18.17 -27.65
CA LYS A 46 -3.06 18.39 -28.71
C LYS A 46 -4.23 19.24 -28.24
N ARG A 47 -4.58 19.15 -26.94
CA ARG A 47 -5.65 19.95 -26.34
C ARG A 47 -5.24 21.40 -26.13
N ILE A 48 -4.00 21.64 -25.67
CA ILE A 48 -3.50 22.98 -25.28
C ILE A 48 -2.89 23.71 -26.48
N LYS A 49 -2.21 22.96 -27.37
CA LYS A 49 -1.42 23.48 -28.50
C LYS A 49 -0.46 24.60 -28.06
N PRO A 50 0.45 24.34 -27.12
CA PRO A 50 1.36 25.38 -26.64
C PRO A 50 2.33 25.80 -27.76
N ASP A 51 2.71 27.08 -27.77
CA ASP A 51 3.77 27.59 -28.64
C ASP A 51 5.13 27.02 -28.23
N ILE A 52 5.36 26.90 -26.92
CA ILE A 52 6.61 26.42 -26.36
C ILE A 52 6.33 25.38 -25.26
N VAL A 53 7.01 24.24 -25.34
CA VAL A 53 7.12 23.28 -24.23
C VAL A 53 8.51 23.39 -23.63
N VAL A 54 8.59 23.56 -22.31
CA VAL A 54 9.85 23.60 -21.58
C VAL A 54 10.02 22.35 -20.74
N HIS A 55 11.18 21.68 -20.84
CA HIS A 55 11.49 20.49 -20.04
C HIS A 55 12.98 20.48 -19.64
N GLY A 56 13.31 19.75 -18.57
CA GLY A 56 14.71 19.44 -18.27
C GLY A 56 15.33 18.51 -19.34
N ASP A 57 16.63 18.58 -19.53
CA ASP A 57 17.34 17.76 -20.54
C ASP A 57 17.61 16.32 -20.08
N ASP A 58 17.17 15.94 -18.87
CA ASP A 58 17.31 14.62 -18.26
C ASP A 58 16.54 13.50 -18.96
N TRP A 59 15.60 13.83 -19.83
CA TRP A 59 14.85 12.85 -20.65
C TRP A 59 15.48 12.48 -21.98
N LYS A 60 16.67 13.01 -22.27
CA LYS A 60 17.48 12.62 -23.44
C LYS A 60 18.01 11.20 -23.34
N GLU A 61 17.98 10.63 -22.15
CA GLU A 61 18.46 9.30 -21.85
C GLU A 61 17.39 8.50 -21.07
N GLY A 62 17.51 7.17 -21.06
CA GLY A 62 16.67 6.28 -20.26
C GLY A 62 15.24 6.11 -20.79
N VAL A 63 14.32 5.86 -19.89
CA VAL A 63 12.92 5.44 -20.21
C VAL A 63 12.09 6.51 -20.92
N GLN A 64 12.50 7.77 -20.86
CA GLN A 64 11.73 8.89 -21.39
C GLN A 64 12.15 9.35 -22.80
N ILE A 65 13.15 8.74 -23.42
CA ILE A 65 13.60 9.07 -24.79
C ILE A 65 12.46 9.04 -25.79
N LYS A 66 11.61 8.00 -25.71
CA LYS A 66 10.44 7.86 -26.60
C LYS A 66 9.42 8.97 -26.36
N THR A 67 9.19 9.34 -25.10
CA THR A 67 8.29 10.45 -24.74
C THR A 67 8.79 11.78 -25.30
N ARG A 68 10.09 12.04 -25.19
CA ARG A 68 10.72 13.23 -25.78
C ARG A 68 10.47 13.32 -27.27
N GLN A 69 10.70 12.23 -28.02
CA GLN A 69 10.48 12.23 -29.47
C GLN A 69 9.01 12.46 -29.82
N GLN A 70 8.09 11.81 -29.09
CA GLN A 70 6.65 12.02 -29.27
C GLN A 70 6.23 13.48 -29.04
N VAL A 71 6.84 14.18 -28.08
CA VAL A 71 6.58 15.61 -27.85
C VAL A 71 7.05 16.44 -29.04
N ILE A 72 8.27 16.21 -29.55
CA ILE A 72 8.80 16.92 -30.71
C ILE A 72 7.89 16.72 -31.94
N ASP A 73 7.57 15.47 -32.23
CA ASP A 73 6.73 15.12 -33.39
C ASP A 73 5.34 15.76 -33.30
N THR A 74 4.76 15.77 -32.06
CA THR A 74 3.43 16.34 -31.82
C THR A 74 3.42 17.86 -31.93
N LEU A 75 4.46 18.55 -31.45
CA LEU A 75 4.59 20.00 -31.56
C LEU A 75 4.70 20.47 -33.00
N ALA A 76 5.35 19.66 -33.84
CA ALA A 76 5.48 19.97 -35.29
C ALA A 76 4.12 20.10 -36.03
N ASP A 77 3.05 19.46 -35.51
CA ASP A 77 1.70 19.53 -36.10
C ASP A 77 1.14 20.97 -36.19
N TRP A 78 1.62 21.88 -35.30
CA TRP A 78 1.16 23.30 -35.28
C TRP A 78 2.31 24.32 -35.18
N GLY A 79 3.57 23.88 -35.37
CA GLY A 79 4.73 24.77 -35.33
C GLY A 79 5.20 25.14 -33.90
N GLY A 80 4.83 24.36 -32.90
CA GLY A 80 5.31 24.56 -31.52
C GLY A 80 6.78 24.13 -31.36
N GLU A 81 7.44 24.66 -30.36
CA GLU A 81 8.88 24.44 -30.08
C GLU A 81 9.12 23.73 -28.75
N LEU A 82 10.10 22.83 -28.67
CA LEU A 82 10.63 22.26 -27.45
C LEU A 82 11.90 22.98 -27.00
N VAL A 83 11.85 23.61 -25.83
CA VAL A 83 13.01 24.24 -25.18
C VAL A 83 13.47 23.34 -24.04
N GLU A 84 14.72 22.89 -24.10
CA GLU A 84 15.33 22.04 -23.07
C GLU A 84 16.29 22.85 -22.20
N ILE A 85 16.02 22.86 -20.91
CA ILE A 85 16.86 23.54 -19.92
C ILE A 85 17.77 22.52 -19.26
N LYS A 86 19.05 22.87 -19.10
CA LYS A 86 20.01 22.01 -18.43
C LYS A 86 19.54 21.66 -17.02
N TYR A 87 19.54 20.38 -16.73
CA TYR A 87 19.12 19.89 -15.42
C TYR A 87 20.01 20.42 -14.29
N THR A 88 19.41 20.92 -13.23
CA THR A 88 20.13 21.44 -12.06
C THR A 88 20.63 20.28 -11.21
N HIS A 89 21.93 20.05 -11.19
CA HIS A 89 22.54 19.05 -10.33
C HIS A 89 22.37 19.43 -8.85
N GLY A 90 22.19 18.40 -7.99
CA GLY A 90 22.11 18.59 -6.55
C GLY A 90 20.70 18.75 -5.98
N ILE A 91 19.66 18.83 -6.84
CA ILE A 91 18.26 18.90 -6.40
C ILE A 91 17.46 17.89 -7.23
N SER A 92 17.43 16.62 -6.80
CA SER A 92 16.61 15.61 -7.44
C SER A 92 15.59 15.00 -6.47
N SER A 93 14.46 14.53 -7.00
CA SER A 93 13.49 13.77 -6.19
C SER A 93 14.13 12.51 -5.58
N THR A 94 15.15 11.95 -6.21
CA THR A 94 15.92 10.81 -5.69
C THR A 94 16.75 11.23 -4.48
N GLN A 95 17.45 12.36 -4.54
CA GLN A 95 18.23 12.88 -3.41
C GLN A 95 17.33 13.27 -2.23
N LEU A 96 16.17 13.91 -2.50
CA LEU A 96 15.18 14.20 -1.47
C LEU A 96 14.63 12.92 -0.83
N ASN A 97 14.33 11.89 -1.63
CA ASN A 97 13.89 10.60 -1.09
C ASN A 97 14.97 9.91 -0.25
N ASN A 98 16.26 10.00 -0.65
CA ASN A 98 17.37 9.46 0.14
C ASN A 98 17.56 10.24 1.44
N ALA A 99 17.53 11.57 1.39
CA ALA A 99 17.58 12.40 2.59
C ALA A 99 16.43 12.14 3.54
N LEU A 100 15.21 11.94 3.02
CA LEU A 100 14.04 11.54 3.82
C LEU A 100 14.16 10.12 4.39
N ALA A 101 14.86 9.21 3.71
CA ALA A 101 15.16 7.88 4.24
C ALA A 101 16.16 7.96 5.42
N GLU A 102 17.11 8.91 5.38
CA GLU A 102 18.05 9.16 6.47
C GLU A 102 17.42 9.89 7.66
N ILE A 103 16.52 10.85 7.42
CA ILE A 103 15.85 11.64 8.45
C ILE A 103 14.62 10.89 9.03
N GLY A 104 14.09 9.92 8.28
CA GLY A 104 12.82 9.27 8.58
C GLY A 104 11.62 9.99 7.95
N THR A 105 10.44 9.47 8.20
CA THR A 105 9.19 10.06 7.73
C THR A 105 8.25 10.28 8.91
N THR A 106 7.40 11.30 8.83
CA THR A 106 6.40 11.55 9.87
C THR A 106 5.35 10.43 9.89
N VAL A 107 4.75 10.23 11.05
CA VAL A 107 3.70 9.24 11.29
C VAL A 107 2.57 9.38 10.26
N ASP A 108 2.10 10.59 10.03
CA ASP A 108 0.98 10.88 9.12
C ASP A 108 1.31 10.53 7.67
N VAL A 109 2.49 10.91 7.20
CA VAL A 109 2.95 10.59 5.84
C VAL A 109 3.08 9.08 5.63
N ARG A 110 3.64 8.34 6.61
CA ARG A 110 3.77 6.89 6.51
C ARG A 110 2.40 6.23 6.50
N ARG A 111 1.49 6.64 7.39
CA ARG A 111 0.13 6.11 7.48
C ARG A 111 -0.63 6.27 6.17
N ALA A 112 -0.66 7.48 5.59
CA ALA A 112 -1.35 7.79 4.35
C ALA A 112 -0.75 7.09 3.11
N ARG A 113 0.52 6.69 3.17
CA ARG A 113 1.25 6.19 2.01
C ARG A 113 0.69 4.90 1.44
N LEU A 114 0.17 3.98 2.27
CA LEU A 114 -0.41 2.72 1.78
C LEU A 114 -1.63 2.98 0.89
N ARG A 115 -2.56 3.80 1.34
CA ARG A 115 -3.78 4.15 0.59
C ARG A 115 -3.43 4.85 -0.73
N ARG A 116 -2.46 5.76 -0.72
CA ARG A 116 -1.95 6.39 -1.95
C ARG A 116 -1.34 5.38 -2.93
N LEU A 117 -0.58 4.40 -2.44
CA LEU A 117 -0.01 3.33 -3.27
C LEU A 117 -1.09 2.46 -3.90
N ILE A 118 -2.10 2.06 -3.13
CA ILE A 118 -3.24 1.28 -3.62
C ILE A 118 -3.97 2.02 -4.74
N ASN A 119 -4.18 3.32 -4.59
CA ASN A 119 -4.83 4.16 -5.60
C ASN A 119 -3.97 4.38 -6.85
N ALA A 120 -2.63 4.34 -6.71
CA ALA A 120 -1.68 4.66 -7.78
C ALA A 120 -1.20 3.44 -8.57
N LYS A 121 -1.23 2.24 -7.98
CA LYS A 121 -0.66 1.02 -8.57
C LYS A 121 -1.70 -0.08 -8.72
N PRO A 122 -1.64 -0.86 -9.79
CA PRO A 122 -2.52 -2.03 -9.95
C PRO A 122 -2.18 -3.14 -8.95
N ILE A 123 -0.93 -3.22 -8.51
CA ILE A 123 -0.45 -4.19 -7.51
C ILE A 123 0.54 -3.50 -6.59
N VAL A 124 0.30 -3.61 -5.28
CA VAL A 124 1.20 -3.15 -4.22
C VAL A 124 1.92 -4.38 -3.64
N ARG A 125 3.25 -4.38 -3.66
CA ARG A 125 4.09 -5.51 -3.21
C ARG A 125 4.61 -5.22 -1.81
N ILE A 126 4.19 -6.05 -0.87
CA ILE A 126 4.55 -5.93 0.54
C ILE A 126 5.44 -7.12 0.92
N LEU A 127 6.59 -6.87 1.54
CA LEU A 127 7.49 -7.91 2.02
C LEU A 127 7.42 -8.01 3.55
N GLU A 128 7.47 -9.23 4.05
CA GLU A 128 7.56 -9.47 5.49
C GLU A 128 8.84 -8.87 6.09
N ALA A 129 8.70 -8.26 7.29
CA ALA A 129 9.81 -7.80 8.10
C ALA A 129 9.46 -7.92 9.59
N HIS A 130 10.29 -8.62 10.36
CA HIS A 130 10.11 -8.90 11.78
C HIS A 130 11.14 -8.22 12.69
N ASN A 131 12.10 -7.52 12.12
CA ASN A 131 13.09 -6.71 12.83
C ASN A 131 13.69 -5.64 11.90
N ALA A 132 14.52 -4.75 12.45
CA ALA A 132 15.16 -3.69 11.71
C ALA A 132 16.04 -4.21 10.54
N LEU A 133 16.75 -5.32 10.71
CA LEU A 133 17.62 -5.86 9.65
C LEU A 133 16.79 -6.35 8.45
N SER A 134 15.72 -7.11 8.67
CA SER A 134 14.83 -7.56 7.60
C SER A 134 14.14 -6.40 6.90
N ALA A 135 13.76 -5.36 7.65
CA ALA A 135 13.19 -4.14 7.09
C ALA A 135 14.21 -3.35 6.25
N LEU A 136 15.47 -3.27 6.68
CA LEU A 136 16.55 -2.63 5.92
C LEU A 136 16.81 -3.36 4.58
N ILE A 137 16.76 -4.69 4.59
CA ILE A 137 16.85 -5.50 3.37
C ILE A 137 15.65 -5.18 2.45
N ALA A 138 14.43 -5.17 2.98
CA ALA A 138 13.22 -4.85 2.22
C ALA A 138 13.25 -3.42 1.63
N GLU A 139 13.80 -2.44 2.38
CA GLU A 139 13.93 -1.05 1.92
C GLU A 139 14.86 -0.94 0.72
N ASN A 140 15.99 -1.65 0.76
CA ASN A 140 17.08 -1.50 -0.22
C ASN A 140 17.03 -2.52 -1.37
N THR A 141 16.15 -3.53 -1.30
CA THR A 141 16.04 -4.51 -2.39
C THR A 141 15.43 -3.89 -3.63
N VAL A 142 16.21 -3.85 -4.70
CA VAL A 142 15.81 -3.39 -6.02
C VAL A 142 16.23 -4.42 -7.05
N VAL A 143 15.33 -4.78 -7.96
CA VAL A 143 15.57 -5.69 -9.07
C VAL A 143 15.25 -4.97 -10.37
N GLU A 144 16.08 -5.13 -11.39
CA GLU A 144 15.74 -4.70 -12.73
C GLU A 144 14.86 -5.75 -13.41
N ARG A 145 13.72 -5.30 -13.91
CA ARG A 145 12.79 -6.13 -14.70
C ARG A 145 12.24 -5.31 -15.85
N ASP A 146 12.40 -5.82 -17.07
CA ASP A 146 11.94 -5.16 -18.31
C ASP A 146 12.45 -3.71 -18.45
N GLY A 147 13.73 -3.46 -18.08
CA GLY A 147 14.37 -2.14 -18.11
C GLY A 147 13.86 -1.16 -17.03
N LYS A 148 13.14 -1.66 -16.02
CA LYS A 148 12.61 -0.87 -14.91
C LYS A 148 13.11 -1.40 -13.57
N ASN A 149 13.45 -0.49 -12.68
CA ASN A 149 13.74 -0.83 -11.30
C ASN A 149 12.45 -1.14 -10.54
N VAL A 150 12.35 -2.34 -9.99
CA VAL A 150 11.22 -2.82 -9.19
C VAL A 150 11.68 -3.04 -7.76
N SER A 151 10.95 -2.51 -6.81
CA SER A 151 11.19 -2.67 -5.36
C SER A 151 9.89 -3.05 -4.64
N PHE A 152 10.01 -3.46 -3.39
CA PHE A 152 8.86 -3.60 -2.52
C PHE A 152 8.28 -2.22 -2.16
N ASP A 153 6.97 -2.15 -2.04
CA ASP A 153 6.23 -0.91 -1.80
C ASP A 153 6.00 -0.65 -0.32
N GLY A 154 5.99 -1.70 0.49
CA GLY A 154 5.74 -1.66 1.93
C GLY A 154 6.31 -2.87 2.64
N VAL A 155 6.10 -2.91 3.95
CA VAL A 155 6.49 -4.00 4.83
C VAL A 155 5.28 -4.61 5.54
N TRP A 156 5.38 -5.91 5.87
CA TRP A 156 4.39 -6.67 6.62
C TRP A 156 4.99 -7.11 7.96
N SER A 157 4.40 -6.69 9.07
CA SER A 157 4.75 -7.21 10.39
C SER A 157 3.90 -8.44 10.70
N SER A 158 4.45 -9.62 10.45
CA SER A 158 3.77 -10.90 10.66
C SER A 158 3.83 -11.34 12.11
N SER A 159 2.70 -11.80 12.67
CA SER A 159 2.66 -12.39 14.02
C SER A 159 3.42 -13.71 14.09
N LEU A 160 3.40 -14.51 13.01
CA LEU A 160 4.12 -15.77 12.93
C LEU A 160 5.64 -15.56 13.04
N THR A 161 6.22 -14.70 12.21
CA THR A 161 7.67 -14.46 12.21
C THR A 161 8.13 -13.72 13.44
N ASP A 162 7.32 -12.79 13.96
CA ASP A 162 7.59 -12.07 15.21
C ASP A 162 7.61 -13.05 16.42
N SER A 163 6.66 -13.98 16.50
CA SER A 163 6.62 -15.04 17.50
C SER A 163 7.80 -16.01 17.35
N THR A 164 8.07 -16.47 16.14
CA THR A 164 9.16 -17.42 15.86
C THR A 164 10.52 -16.84 16.17
N ALA A 165 10.76 -15.58 15.84
CA ALA A 165 12.02 -14.88 16.15
C ALA A 165 12.28 -14.78 17.66
N ARG A 166 11.23 -14.89 18.49
CA ARG A 166 11.32 -14.91 19.96
C ARG A 166 11.20 -16.30 20.57
N GLY A 167 11.21 -17.36 19.75
CA GLY A 167 11.08 -18.76 20.19
C GLY A 167 9.72 -19.07 20.83
N LYS A 168 8.66 -18.34 20.42
CA LYS A 168 7.29 -18.53 20.92
C LYS A 168 6.37 -19.07 19.84
N PRO A 169 5.34 -19.84 20.19
CA PRO A 169 4.32 -20.28 19.24
C PRO A 169 3.47 -19.09 18.78
N ASP A 170 2.93 -19.21 17.55
CA ASP A 170 2.03 -18.21 16.94
C ASP A 170 0.58 -18.40 17.43
N ILE A 171 0.35 -18.00 18.68
CA ILE A 171 -0.92 -18.13 19.41
C ILE A 171 -1.27 -16.85 20.18
N GLU A 172 -0.92 -15.68 19.66
CA GLU A 172 -1.03 -14.39 20.36
C GLU A 172 -0.20 -14.34 21.67
N ALA A 173 0.91 -15.09 21.72
CA ALA A 173 1.77 -15.18 22.91
C ALA A 173 2.65 -13.94 23.11
N ILE A 174 2.77 -13.08 22.12
CA ILE A 174 3.48 -11.80 22.18
C ILE A 174 2.45 -10.68 22.37
N ASP A 175 2.60 -9.95 23.44
CA ASP A 175 1.71 -8.83 23.73
C ASP A 175 1.91 -7.64 22.76
N MET A 176 0.88 -6.81 22.65
CA MET A 176 0.86 -5.67 21.73
C MET A 176 1.99 -4.67 22.01
N THR A 177 2.36 -4.43 23.25
CA THR A 177 3.44 -3.50 23.61
C THR A 177 4.79 -3.96 23.06
N SER A 178 5.08 -5.25 23.25
CA SER A 178 6.29 -5.88 22.70
C SER A 178 6.31 -5.84 21.16
N ARG A 179 5.17 -6.03 20.52
CA ARG A 179 5.06 -5.95 19.05
C ARG A 179 5.22 -4.53 18.54
N ILE A 180 4.67 -3.53 19.22
CA ILE A 180 4.87 -2.11 18.88
C ILE A 180 6.35 -1.71 19.04
N SER A 181 7.07 -2.27 20.03
CA SER A 181 8.52 -2.03 20.11
C SER A 181 9.24 -2.49 18.85
N SER A 182 8.93 -3.69 18.33
CA SER A 182 9.51 -4.16 17.06
C SER A 182 9.11 -3.29 15.87
N VAL A 183 7.88 -2.76 15.84
CA VAL A 183 7.43 -1.80 14.83
C VAL A 183 8.30 -0.55 14.86
N ASN A 184 8.61 -0.01 16.03
CA ASN A 184 9.48 1.15 16.17
C ASN A 184 10.89 0.86 15.64
N ASP A 185 11.49 -0.28 15.99
CA ASP A 185 12.80 -0.69 15.47
C ASP A 185 12.81 -0.79 13.92
N ILE A 186 11.74 -1.32 13.35
CA ILE A 186 11.56 -1.39 11.90
C ILE A 186 11.48 0.03 11.29
N PHE A 187 10.76 0.92 11.94
CA PHE A 187 10.56 2.29 11.44
C PHE A 187 11.79 3.19 11.51
N GLU A 188 12.81 2.81 12.30
CA GLU A 188 14.12 3.49 12.28
C GLU A 188 14.86 3.33 10.94
N VAL A 189 14.58 2.26 10.19
CA VAL A 189 15.35 1.90 8.98
C VAL A 189 14.55 1.93 7.69
N THR A 190 13.25 2.19 7.73
CA THR A 190 12.41 2.26 6.54
C THR A 190 11.39 3.38 6.59
N SER A 191 11.19 4.03 5.45
CA SER A 191 10.11 4.99 5.24
C SER A 191 8.88 4.38 4.56
N LYS A 192 8.88 3.05 4.30
CA LYS A 192 7.77 2.33 3.68
C LYS A 192 6.55 2.26 4.61
N PRO A 193 5.34 2.19 4.07
CA PRO A 193 4.14 1.91 4.85
C PRO A 193 4.18 0.48 5.39
N MET A 194 3.51 0.26 6.52
CA MET A 194 3.42 -1.05 7.15
C MET A 194 1.98 -1.53 7.24
N ILE A 195 1.79 -2.82 6.89
CA ILE A 195 0.62 -3.59 7.25
C ILE A 195 0.99 -4.45 8.47
N PHE A 196 0.21 -4.35 9.52
CA PHE A 196 0.43 -5.07 10.78
C PHE A 196 -0.55 -6.24 10.89
N ASP A 197 -0.05 -7.45 11.10
CA ASP A 197 -0.86 -8.62 11.41
C ASP A 197 -1.33 -8.51 12.86
N GLY A 198 -2.60 -8.19 13.05
CA GLY A 198 -3.24 -8.00 14.35
C GLY A 198 -3.83 -9.27 14.93
N ASP A 199 -3.51 -10.44 14.38
CA ASP A 199 -4.08 -11.73 14.80
C ASP A 199 -5.62 -11.70 14.78
N THR A 200 -6.30 -12.10 15.86
CA THR A 200 -7.77 -11.98 15.96
C THR A 200 -8.24 -10.56 16.32
N GLY A 201 -7.32 -9.63 16.56
CA GLY A 201 -7.59 -8.31 17.13
C GLY A 201 -7.82 -8.33 18.64
N GLY A 202 -7.81 -9.51 19.27
CA GLY A 202 -8.12 -9.70 20.68
C GLY A 202 -9.60 -9.45 20.99
N LYS A 203 -9.89 -9.09 22.24
CA LYS A 203 -11.25 -8.69 22.65
C LYS A 203 -11.64 -7.38 21.97
N THR A 204 -12.90 -7.25 21.61
CA THR A 204 -13.43 -6.09 20.89
C THR A 204 -13.12 -4.76 21.59
N GLU A 205 -13.26 -4.70 22.93
CA GLU A 205 -12.95 -3.52 23.73
C GLU A 205 -11.45 -3.18 23.73
N HIS A 206 -10.57 -4.18 23.63
CA HIS A 206 -9.12 -3.96 23.55
C HIS A 206 -8.70 -3.54 22.15
N PHE A 207 -9.41 -3.98 21.12
CA PHE A 207 -9.10 -3.64 19.72
C PHE A 207 -9.16 -2.13 19.46
N GLU A 208 -10.10 -1.42 20.09
CA GLU A 208 -10.17 0.04 20.02
C GLU A 208 -8.86 0.72 20.45
N PHE A 209 -8.27 0.24 21.55
CA PHE A 209 -6.98 0.78 22.05
C PHE A 209 -5.81 0.36 21.16
N ASN A 210 -5.85 -0.85 20.61
CA ASN A 210 -4.83 -1.34 19.69
C ASN A 210 -4.81 -0.49 18.40
N VAL A 211 -5.96 -0.17 17.84
CA VAL A 211 -6.11 0.72 16.67
C VAL A 211 -5.43 2.06 16.95
N ARG A 212 -5.78 2.73 18.06
CA ARG A 212 -5.18 4.02 18.43
C ARG A 212 -3.67 3.94 18.63
N SER A 213 -3.18 2.84 19.18
CA SER A 213 -1.74 2.64 19.43
C SER A 213 -0.99 2.42 18.12
N LEU A 214 -1.53 1.63 17.20
CA LEU A 214 -0.96 1.39 15.87
C LEU A 214 -0.95 2.66 15.01
N GLU A 215 -2.03 3.45 15.05
CA GLU A 215 -2.08 4.74 14.37
C GLU A 215 -1.00 5.70 14.87
N ARG A 216 -0.84 5.83 16.19
CA ARG A 216 0.21 6.67 16.79
C ARG A 216 1.61 6.21 16.45
N ALA A 217 1.82 4.90 16.32
CA ALA A 217 3.10 4.36 15.88
C ALA A 217 3.38 4.60 14.39
N GLY A 218 2.37 4.96 13.58
CA GLY A 218 2.53 5.22 12.14
C GLY A 218 2.31 3.99 11.26
N VAL A 219 1.66 2.95 11.79
CA VAL A 219 1.20 1.81 11.00
C VAL A 219 0.13 2.27 10.03
N SER A 220 0.14 1.74 8.80
CA SER A 220 -0.79 2.15 7.75
C SER A 220 -2.06 1.30 7.69
N ALA A 221 -1.96 0.04 8.08
CA ALA A 221 -3.10 -0.87 8.15
C ALA A 221 -2.91 -1.95 9.21
N VAL A 222 -4.01 -2.40 9.79
CA VAL A 222 -4.06 -3.62 10.60
C VAL A 222 -4.92 -4.66 9.88
N VAL A 223 -4.45 -5.91 9.86
CA VAL A 223 -5.24 -7.06 9.44
C VAL A 223 -5.70 -7.81 10.67
N ILE A 224 -6.98 -8.15 10.75
CA ILE A 224 -7.54 -8.99 11.81
C ILE A 224 -8.28 -10.17 11.19
N GLU A 225 -8.10 -11.37 11.74
CA GLU A 225 -8.74 -12.59 11.26
C GLU A 225 -10.02 -12.92 12.02
N ASP A 226 -11.02 -13.46 11.32
CA ASP A 226 -12.33 -13.81 11.88
C ASP A 226 -12.34 -15.16 12.61
N LYS A 227 -11.35 -15.38 13.49
CA LYS A 227 -11.27 -16.54 14.39
C LYS A 227 -11.58 -16.16 15.83
N THR A 228 -12.01 -17.14 16.62
CA THR A 228 -12.25 -17.01 18.06
C THR A 228 -11.25 -17.77 18.89
N GLY A 229 -11.12 -17.36 20.16
CA GLY A 229 -10.26 -18.00 21.14
C GLY A 229 -8.77 -17.70 20.91
N LEU A 230 -7.92 -18.56 21.44
CA LEU A 230 -6.50 -18.49 21.14
C LEU A 230 -6.29 -18.77 19.65
N LYS A 231 -5.64 -17.83 18.98
CA LYS A 231 -5.21 -18.01 17.60
C LYS A 231 -4.46 -19.34 17.46
N LYS A 232 -4.68 -20.00 16.36
CA LYS A 232 -3.92 -21.17 15.94
C LYS A 232 -3.45 -20.94 14.53
N ASN A 233 -2.22 -21.34 14.24
CA ASN A 233 -1.63 -21.11 12.93
C ASN A 233 -2.44 -21.81 11.86
N SER A 234 -2.85 -21.08 10.83
CA SER A 234 -3.65 -21.57 9.70
C SER A 234 -2.94 -22.68 8.89
N LEU A 235 -1.60 -22.71 8.94
CA LEU A 235 -0.79 -23.72 8.24
C LEU A 235 -0.92 -25.14 8.84
N PHE A 236 -1.35 -25.27 10.10
CA PHE A 236 -1.56 -26.59 10.74
C PHE A 236 -2.88 -27.27 10.32
N GLY A 237 -3.66 -26.64 9.46
CA GLY A 237 -4.90 -27.21 8.93
C GLY A 237 -5.91 -27.55 10.02
N ASN A 238 -6.65 -28.65 9.81
CA ASN A 238 -7.70 -29.11 10.73
C ASN A 238 -7.19 -30.03 11.87
N GLU A 239 -5.89 -30.28 11.98
CA GLU A 239 -5.32 -31.08 13.07
C GLU A 239 -5.59 -30.44 14.44
N VAL A 240 -5.76 -29.12 14.45
CA VAL A 240 -6.14 -28.37 15.63
C VAL A 240 -7.47 -27.69 15.38
N LYS A 241 -8.49 -28.00 16.20
CA LYS A 241 -9.82 -27.39 16.08
C LYS A 241 -9.71 -25.86 16.17
N GLN A 242 -10.14 -25.20 15.11
CA GLN A 242 -10.25 -23.76 15.01
C GLN A 242 -11.73 -23.38 14.89
N THR A 243 -12.11 -22.23 15.42
CA THR A 243 -13.49 -21.77 15.37
C THR A 243 -13.53 -20.39 14.75
N GLN A 244 -14.38 -20.24 13.74
CA GLN A 244 -14.61 -18.94 13.12
C GLN A 244 -15.60 -18.12 13.97
N GLU A 245 -15.38 -16.83 14.05
CA GLU A 245 -16.24 -15.90 14.74
C GLU A 245 -17.58 -15.74 14.00
N THR A 246 -18.63 -15.38 14.74
CA THR A 246 -19.89 -15.01 14.07
C THR A 246 -19.70 -13.73 13.26
N ILE A 247 -20.46 -13.59 12.19
CA ILE A 247 -20.43 -12.40 11.35
C ILE A 247 -20.74 -11.15 12.18
N GLU A 248 -21.74 -11.22 13.05
CA GLU A 248 -22.20 -10.12 13.88
C GLU A 248 -21.11 -9.62 14.83
N ASN A 249 -20.44 -10.52 15.55
CA ASN A 249 -19.39 -10.15 16.49
C ASN A 249 -18.17 -9.56 15.80
N PHE A 250 -17.79 -10.13 14.64
CA PHE A 250 -16.66 -9.63 13.90
C PHE A 250 -16.98 -8.27 13.24
N CYS A 251 -18.19 -8.07 12.76
CA CYS A 251 -18.71 -6.78 12.30
C CYS A 251 -18.69 -5.72 13.42
N ASP A 252 -19.11 -6.08 14.64
CA ASP A 252 -19.04 -5.16 15.79
C ASP A 252 -17.58 -4.76 16.07
N LYS A 253 -16.65 -5.71 16.05
CA LYS A 253 -15.22 -5.43 16.22
C LYS A 253 -14.70 -4.46 15.16
N ILE A 254 -15.05 -4.66 13.88
CA ILE A 254 -14.70 -3.74 12.78
C ILE A 254 -15.27 -2.35 13.04
N ASN A 255 -16.57 -2.25 13.33
CA ASN A 255 -17.26 -0.98 13.60
C ASN A 255 -16.58 -0.20 14.73
N ARG A 256 -16.27 -0.85 15.83
CA ARG A 256 -15.59 -0.22 16.98
C ARG A 256 -14.17 0.19 16.63
N GLY A 257 -13.44 -0.64 15.90
CA GLY A 257 -12.12 -0.27 15.39
C GLY A 257 -12.18 0.97 14.50
N LYS A 258 -13.14 1.04 13.59
CA LYS A 258 -13.37 2.21 12.72
C LYS A 258 -13.75 3.46 13.54
N ALA A 259 -14.60 3.33 14.54
CA ALA A 259 -14.97 4.43 15.43
C ALA A 259 -13.81 4.92 16.29
N ALA A 260 -12.83 4.07 16.57
CA ALA A 260 -11.63 4.41 17.35
C ALA A 260 -10.55 5.11 16.53
N GLN A 261 -10.59 5.06 15.19
CA GLN A 261 -9.62 5.70 14.31
C GLN A 261 -9.59 7.22 14.50
N LEU A 262 -8.42 7.81 14.37
CA LEU A 262 -8.18 9.25 14.40
C LEU A 262 -8.02 9.82 12.97
N SER A 263 -7.77 8.97 12.00
CA SER A 263 -7.51 9.35 10.62
C SER A 263 -8.12 8.34 9.64
N ASP A 264 -8.69 8.83 8.55
CA ASP A 264 -9.21 8.01 7.46
C ASP A 264 -8.10 7.30 6.66
N ASP A 265 -6.85 7.68 6.88
CA ASP A 265 -5.69 7.08 6.21
C ASP A 265 -5.35 5.68 6.74
N PHE A 266 -5.61 5.43 8.03
CA PHE A 266 -5.41 4.11 8.62
C PHE A 266 -6.46 3.13 8.10
N MET A 267 -6.05 1.89 7.83
CA MET A 267 -6.93 0.88 7.24
C MET A 267 -7.14 -0.29 8.20
N ILE A 268 -8.37 -0.79 8.27
CA ILE A 268 -8.71 -2.07 8.91
C ILE A 268 -9.05 -3.06 7.80
N ILE A 269 -8.25 -4.12 7.70
CA ILE A 269 -8.39 -5.18 6.70
C ILE A 269 -8.94 -6.43 7.38
N ALA A 270 -10.06 -6.93 6.89
CA ALA A 270 -10.71 -8.11 7.43
C ALA A 270 -10.17 -9.37 6.73
N ARG A 271 -9.52 -10.26 7.49
CA ARG A 271 -9.05 -11.54 6.99
C ARG A 271 -10.11 -12.60 7.21
N ILE A 272 -10.51 -13.24 6.12
CA ILE A 272 -11.56 -14.26 6.07
C ILE A 272 -10.92 -15.64 6.08
N GLU A 273 -11.25 -16.43 7.08
CA GLU A 273 -10.70 -17.77 7.28
C GLU A 273 -11.63 -18.89 6.75
N SER A 274 -12.71 -18.55 6.04
CA SER A 274 -13.70 -19.52 5.55
C SER A 274 -13.12 -20.63 4.69
N LEU A 275 -12.13 -20.34 3.82
CA LEU A 275 -11.48 -21.34 2.98
C LEU A 275 -10.52 -22.22 3.81
N ILE A 276 -9.84 -21.64 4.80
CA ILE A 276 -8.98 -22.38 5.75
C ILE A 276 -9.79 -23.36 6.58
N LEU A 277 -10.98 -22.94 7.03
CA LEU A 277 -11.86 -23.69 7.91
C LEU A 277 -12.88 -24.57 7.16
N GLU A 278 -12.78 -24.64 5.83
CA GLU A 278 -13.66 -25.42 4.95
C GLU A 278 -15.15 -25.03 5.03
N ALA A 279 -15.44 -23.79 5.44
CA ALA A 279 -16.79 -23.23 5.37
C ALA A 279 -17.25 -22.90 3.94
N GLY A 280 -16.31 -22.83 3.01
CA GLY A 280 -16.51 -22.76 1.57
C GLY A 280 -16.67 -21.35 1.00
N MET A 281 -16.68 -21.28 -0.32
CA MET A 281 -16.68 -20.04 -1.11
C MET A 281 -17.89 -19.15 -0.82
N LYS A 282 -19.07 -19.73 -0.65
CA LYS A 282 -20.29 -18.96 -0.37
C LYS A 282 -20.20 -18.22 0.96
N ASP A 283 -19.69 -18.86 2.01
CA ASP A 283 -19.49 -18.24 3.32
C ASP A 283 -18.44 -17.12 3.22
N ALA A 284 -17.34 -17.34 2.50
CA ALA A 284 -16.30 -16.34 2.29
C ALA A 284 -16.86 -15.06 1.64
N LEU A 285 -17.71 -15.19 0.62
CA LEU A 285 -18.30 -14.03 -0.07
C LEU A 285 -19.33 -13.29 0.81
N ILE A 286 -20.15 -14.02 1.58
CA ILE A 286 -21.12 -13.42 2.53
C ILE A 286 -20.37 -12.59 3.59
N ARG A 287 -19.27 -13.14 4.13
CA ARG A 287 -18.43 -12.45 5.11
C ARG A 287 -17.74 -11.22 4.51
N ALA A 288 -17.19 -11.32 3.30
CA ALA A 288 -16.58 -10.21 2.60
C ALA A 288 -17.57 -9.03 2.49
N GLU A 289 -18.79 -9.29 2.03
CA GLU A 289 -19.82 -8.27 1.91
C GLU A 289 -20.21 -7.65 3.27
N ALA A 290 -20.39 -8.48 4.31
CA ALA A 290 -20.76 -8.02 5.64
C ALA A 290 -19.66 -7.15 6.27
N TYR A 291 -18.38 -7.56 6.13
CA TYR A 291 -17.24 -6.85 6.70
C TYR A 291 -17.00 -5.49 6.02
N ILE A 292 -17.17 -5.43 4.69
CA ILE A 292 -17.09 -4.16 3.96
C ILE A 292 -18.22 -3.22 4.39
N LYS A 293 -19.45 -3.71 4.51
CA LYS A 293 -20.58 -2.92 5.01
C LYS A 293 -20.36 -2.41 6.43
N SER A 294 -19.58 -3.11 7.24
CA SER A 294 -19.18 -2.70 8.58
C SER A 294 -17.97 -1.78 8.62
N GLY A 295 -17.45 -1.36 7.45
CA GLY A 295 -16.39 -0.37 7.33
C GLY A 295 -14.99 -0.94 7.17
N ALA A 296 -14.82 -2.24 6.91
CA ALA A 296 -13.50 -2.76 6.54
C ALA A 296 -12.98 -2.07 5.26
N ASP A 297 -11.75 -1.61 5.29
CA ASP A 297 -11.09 -0.90 4.18
C ASP A 297 -10.47 -1.85 3.14
N GLY A 298 -10.44 -3.12 3.44
CA GLY A 298 -9.93 -4.18 2.58
C GLY A 298 -10.30 -5.56 3.08
N ILE A 299 -10.15 -6.54 2.21
CA ILE A 299 -10.37 -7.96 2.51
C ILE A 299 -9.05 -8.69 2.31
N MET A 300 -8.72 -9.61 3.22
CA MET A 300 -7.68 -10.60 3.00
C MET A 300 -8.33 -11.96 2.88
N ILE A 301 -8.07 -12.65 1.77
CA ILE A 301 -8.49 -14.03 1.56
C ILE A 301 -7.29 -14.96 1.60
N HIS A 302 -7.44 -16.10 2.26
CA HIS A 302 -6.37 -17.04 2.48
C HIS A 302 -6.85 -18.46 2.16
N SER A 303 -6.01 -19.23 1.49
CA SER A 303 -6.22 -20.66 1.22
C SER A 303 -5.00 -21.45 1.65
N ARG A 304 -5.19 -22.69 2.08
CA ARG A 304 -4.11 -23.62 2.40
C ARG A 304 -3.69 -24.50 1.21
N HIS A 305 -4.45 -24.41 0.12
CA HIS A 305 -4.11 -25.14 -1.09
C HIS A 305 -2.92 -24.49 -1.80
N LYS A 306 -2.03 -25.33 -2.34
CA LYS A 306 -0.91 -24.87 -3.18
C LYS A 306 -1.37 -24.35 -4.53
N ASP A 307 -2.54 -24.84 -5.01
CA ASP A 307 -3.18 -24.37 -6.21
C ASP A 307 -3.94 -23.08 -5.91
N PRO A 308 -3.73 -21.99 -6.65
CA PRO A 308 -4.41 -20.73 -6.44
C PRO A 308 -5.88 -20.71 -6.88
N ALA A 309 -6.44 -21.81 -7.36
CA ALA A 309 -7.78 -21.88 -7.95
C ALA A 309 -8.88 -21.28 -7.05
N GLU A 310 -8.87 -21.58 -5.73
CA GLU A 310 -9.83 -21.00 -4.79
C GLU A 310 -9.70 -19.47 -4.67
N ILE A 311 -8.47 -18.96 -4.68
CA ILE A 311 -8.22 -17.51 -4.62
C ILE A 311 -8.69 -16.84 -5.92
N VAL A 312 -8.42 -17.47 -7.06
CA VAL A 312 -8.88 -16.96 -8.37
C VAL A 312 -10.41 -16.96 -8.42
N GLU A 313 -11.05 -18.06 -8.03
CA GLU A 313 -12.52 -18.16 -7.98
C GLU A 313 -13.13 -17.08 -7.05
N PHE A 314 -12.54 -16.88 -5.86
CA PHE A 314 -12.97 -15.82 -4.96
C PHE A 314 -12.86 -14.45 -5.63
N MET A 315 -11.72 -14.16 -6.26
CA MET A 315 -11.49 -12.87 -6.91
C MET A 315 -12.47 -12.62 -8.05
N GLU A 316 -12.75 -13.61 -8.90
CA GLU A 316 -13.71 -13.47 -10.00
C GLU A 316 -15.12 -13.14 -9.48
N LYS A 317 -15.60 -13.90 -8.49
CA LYS A 317 -16.92 -13.69 -7.90
C LYS A 317 -17.01 -12.39 -7.11
N PHE A 318 -15.99 -12.06 -6.35
CA PHE A 318 -15.93 -10.84 -5.56
C PHE A 318 -15.88 -9.60 -6.45
N ARG A 319 -15.05 -9.60 -7.51
CA ARG A 319 -14.93 -8.48 -8.45
C ARG A 319 -16.17 -8.27 -9.31
N ALA A 320 -17.04 -9.26 -9.43
CA ALA A 320 -18.34 -9.09 -10.09
C ALA A 320 -19.29 -8.16 -9.31
N VAL A 321 -19.09 -8.00 -8.00
CA VAL A 321 -19.95 -7.18 -7.11
C VAL A 321 -19.22 -5.98 -6.51
N ASP A 322 -17.91 -6.05 -6.32
CA ASP A 322 -17.08 -4.96 -5.78
C ASP A 322 -15.75 -4.85 -6.53
N ASN A 323 -15.61 -3.77 -7.30
CA ASN A 323 -14.40 -3.47 -8.07
C ASN A 323 -13.42 -2.53 -7.36
N SER A 324 -13.78 -2.01 -6.19
CA SER A 324 -13.06 -0.94 -5.51
C SER A 324 -12.28 -1.38 -4.28
N THR A 325 -12.82 -2.29 -3.49
CA THR A 325 -12.21 -2.73 -2.23
C THR A 325 -10.89 -3.47 -2.48
N PRO A 326 -9.78 -3.04 -1.86
CA PRO A 326 -8.51 -3.74 -1.94
C PRO A 326 -8.60 -5.17 -1.43
N VAL A 327 -7.92 -6.09 -2.13
CA VAL A 327 -7.80 -7.50 -1.67
C VAL A 327 -6.34 -7.84 -1.45
N VAL A 328 -6.05 -8.38 -0.28
CA VAL A 328 -4.74 -8.89 0.11
C VAL A 328 -4.69 -10.39 -0.10
N VAL A 329 -3.64 -10.85 -0.74
CA VAL A 329 -3.35 -12.29 -0.91
C VAL A 329 -1.90 -12.56 -0.52
N VAL A 330 -1.65 -13.72 0.05
CA VAL A 330 -0.32 -14.23 0.35
C VAL A 330 -0.06 -15.38 -0.63
N PRO A 331 0.94 -15.25 -1.53
CA PRO A 331 1.26 -16.27 -2.54
C PRO A 331 1.92 -17.51 -1.93
#